data_fe677f76ed6f04d3dd3c26e38b28d9c1
#
_entry.id   fe677f76ed6f04d3dd3c26e38b28d9c1
#
_cell.length_a   1.000
_cell.length_b   1.000
_cell.length_c   1.000
_cell.angle_alpha   90.00
_cell.angle_beta   90.00
_cell.angle_gamma   90.00
#
_symmetry.space_group_name_H-M   'P 1'
#
loop_
_entity.id
_entity.type
_entity.pdbx_description
1 polymer ?
#
loop_
_entity_poly.entity_id
_entity_poly.type
_entity_poly.pdbx_seq_one_letter_code
_entity_poly.pdbx_strand_id
1 'polypeptide(L)'
;MVVDVIPQAPVDFSESKVKQLLAKYRRAQAIKDQWIPIFEDCYEYALPQRESFYSESIAKRRSERIFDETAVVGVQEFASRLQSGIVPNYARWAEFTSGTEIPKDEQKEVNEMLDTVTEYVFEILQNSNFSQEVHETFLDCAVGTGCLLVEEGDAVHPIKFKAIPLPHLLLDAGHDEKIDHIFRERRIKFRQILNAYPNAKLPVRMMEEMGKNPDKECKLIEIVYRNYNNTKEEEYQFCVISETYEAELFSQTFKGMGSNPYLIYRWSKCAGEVYGRGPLQLALPAIKTSNLVIELILENAQMAISGMYQVEDDGVINVDNIQLIPGTIIPKAVGSSGLTPVQPAGNFQVSDLVLRDMRQNIKKALYNDMLGTPNEKTPMSATEVAERMADLSRQIGAAFGRLQAELVNPVLQRVVYILKKQGRIQIPTVNGREIKIRSSSPLAQAQQQQDVATLDRFIGMLQARLGPQLTNILVKQNETAKFLAKKLGVPEELIRSDKEMGQAAGQIGEMVQGLQQTGMQPRDSINALQNITK
;
A
#
# COMPACT_ATOMS: atom_id res chain seq x y z
N MET A 1 38.14 0.88 19.39
CA MET A 1 38.57 -0.53 19.37
C MET A 1 38.30 -1.05 17.99
N VAL A 2 39.34 -1.24 17.20
CA VAL A 2 39.27 -1.88 15.88
C VAL A 2 39.23 -3.37 16.15
N VAL A 3 38.09 -4.00 15.82
CA VAL A 3 38.01 -5.48 15.91
C VAL A 3 38.67 -6.01 14.65
N ASP A 4 39.82 -6.66 14.81
CA ASP A 4 40.49 -7.40 13.74
C ASP A 4 39.57 -8.51 13.25
N VAL A 5 39.04 -8.32 12.02
CA VAL A 5 38.29 -9.37 11.32
C VAL A 5 39.30 -10.40 10.82
N ILE A 6 39.32 -11.55 11.47
CA ILE A 6 40.10 -12.71 11.02
C ILE A 6 39.56 -13.13 9.63
N PRO A 7 40.40 -13.14 8.59
CA PRO A 7 39.98 -13.61 7.27
C PRO A 7 39.72 -15.13 7.32
N GLN A 8 38.45 -15.50 7.14
CA GLN A 8 38.12 -16.92 6.97
C GLN A 8 38.62 -17.40 5.60
N ALA A 9 39.27 -18.58 5.61
CA ALA A 9 39.79 -19.25 4.43
C ALA A 9 38.69 -19.45 3.36
N PRO A 10 39.02 -19.42 2.06
CA PRO A 10 38.07 -19.63 0.99
C PRO A 10 37.49 -21.05 1.05
N VAL A 11 36.21 -21.15 1.38
CA VAL A 11 35.43 -22.39 1.34
C VAL A 11 34.99 -22.63 -0.10
N ASP A 12 35.05 -23.86 -0.56
CA ASP A 12 34.69 -24.32 -1.90
C ASP A 12 33.14 -24.17 -2.09
N PHE A 13 32.73 -23.21 -2.92
CA PHE A 13 31.43 -22.52 -2.77
C PHE A 13 30.24 -23.12 -3.55
N SER A 14 30.38 -24.14 -4.40
CA SER A 14 29.28 -24.53 -5.29
C SER A 14 28.22 -25.42 -4.60
N GLU A 15 28.56 -26.51 -3.99
CA GLU A 15 27.59 -27.31 -3.21
C GLU A 15 27.24 -26.67 -1.85
N SER A 16 28.18 -25.95 -1.28
CA SER A 16 28.03 -25.20 -0.04
C SER A 16 27.00 -24.07 -0.15
N LYS A 17 26.93 -23.37 -1.30
CA LYS A 17 26.02 -22.23 -1.51
C LYS A 17 24.53 -22.63 -1.47
N VAL A 18 24.15 -23.70 -2.18
CA VAL A 18 22.77 -24.20 -2.20
C VAL A 18 22.33 -24.62 -0.81
N LYS A 19 23.18 -25.35 -0.07
CA LYS A 19 22.88 -25.77 1.30
C LYS A 19 22.74 -24.58 2.25
N GLN A 20 23.58 -23.55 2.11
CA GLN A 20 23.46 -22.32 2.90
C GLN A 20 22.16 -21.56 2.61
N LEU A 21 21.76 -21.43 1.34
CA LEU A 21 20.52 -20.77 0.95
C LEU A 21 19.30 -21.56 1.43
N LEU A 22 19.32 -22.89 1.37
CA LEU A 22 18.25 -23.73 1.92
C LEU A 22 18.18 -23.63 3.46
N ALA A 23 19.32 -23.51 4.16
CA ALA A 23 19.31 -23.28 5.60
C ALA A 23 18.68 -21.93 5.97
N LYS A 24 18.99 -20.86 5.22
CA LYS A 24 18.34 -19.55 5.39
C LYS A 24 16.84 -19.60 5.08
N TYR A 25 16.46 -20.30 4.01
CA TYR A 25 15.06 -20.54 3.68
C TYR A 25 14.30 -21.21 4.82
N ARG A 26 14.85 -22.30 5.40
CA ARG A 26 14.23 -23.00 6.54
C ARG A 26 14.13 -22.12 7.79
N ARG A 27 15.12 -21.25 8.02
CA ARG A 27 15.04 -20.24 9.08
C ARG A 27 13.91 -19.25 8.84
N ALA A 28 13.80 -18.71 7.63
CA ALA A 28 12.72 -17.79 7.27
C ALA A 28 11.33 -18.47 7.37
N GLN A 29 11.26 -19.76 7.05
CA GLN A 29 10.06 -20.59 7.24
C GLN A 29 9.69 -20.69 8.72
N ALA A 30 10.64 -21.01 9.59
CA ALA A 30 10.41 -21.09 11.05
C ALA A 30 9.96 -19.74 11.65
N ILE A 31 10.45 -18.61 11.13
CA ILE A 31 9.98 -17.28 11.51
C ILE A 31 8.52 -17.08 11.07
N LYS A 32 8.19 -17.44 9.83
CA LYS A 32 6.84 -17.30 9.29
C LYS A 32 5.83 -18.19 10.02
N ASP A 33 6.22 -19.41 10.38
CA ASP A 33 5.34 -20.36 11.08
C ASP A 33 4.75 -19.79 12.37
N GLN A 34 5.48 -18.89 13.05
CA GLN A 34 4.98 -18.19 14.24
C GLN A 34 3.87 -17.17 13.91
N TRP A 35 3.85 -16.66 12.68
CA TRP A 35 2.86 -15.67 12.21
C TRP A 35 1.65 -16.30 11.53
N ILE A 36 1.78 -17.53 11.03
CA ILE A 36 0.72 -18.22 10.27
C ILE A 36 -0.62 -18.22 11.00
N PRO A 37 -0.72 -18.51 12.32
CA PRO A 37 -2.02 -18.52 12.99
C PRO A 37 -2.75 -17.17 12.91
N ILE A 38 -2.03 -16.06 13.07
CA ILE A 38 -2.59 -14.71 13.01
C ILE A 38 -2.98 -14.36 11.56
N PHE A 39 -2.14 -14.70 10.60
CA PHE A 39 -2.40 -14.43 9.18
C PHE A 39 -3.59 -15.24 8.66
N GLU A 40 -3.68 -16.53 9.06
CA GLU A 40 -4.82 -17.39 8.69
C GLU A 40 -6.13 -16.87 9.26
N ASP A 41 -6.16 -16.47 10.54
CA ASP A 41 -7.32 -15.83 11.15
C ASP A 41 -7.75 -14.57 10.37
N CYS A 42 -6.79 -13.71 9.99
CA CYS A 42 -7.10 -12.52 9.21
C CYS A 42 -7.67 -12.87 7.83
N TYR A 43 -7.14 -13.90 7.18
CA TYR A 43 -7.64 -14.35 5.88
C TYR A 43 -9.01 -15.01 6.00
N GLU A 44 -9.21 -15.86 7.00
CA GLU A 44 -10.48 -16.57 7.21
C GLU A 44 -11.65 -15.60 7.42
N TYR A 45 -11.48 -14.58 8.27
CA TYR A 45 -12.56 -13.68 8.65
C TYR A 45 -12.72 -12.42 7.76
N ALA A 46 -11.68 -12.01 7.03
CA ALA A 46 -11.73 -10.74 6.28
C ALA A 46 -11.34 -10.85 4.80
N LEU A 47 -10.61 -11.89 4.40
CA LEU A 47 -10.15 -12.11 3.03
C LEU A 47 -10.43 -13.54 2.54
N PRO A 48 -11.71 -14.00 2.58
CA PRO A 48 -12.06 -15.39 2.28
C PRO A 48 -11.71 -15.82 0.86
N GLN A 49 -11.51 -14.89 -0.06
CA GLN A 49 -11.08 -15.14 -1.44
C GLN A 49 -9.59 -15.51 -1.56
N ARG A 50 -8.79 -15.26 -0.50
CA ARG A 50 -7.36 -15.60 -0.49
C ARG A 50 -7.14 -17.09 -0.18
N GLU A 51 -6.00 -17.61 -0.66
CA GLU A 51 -5.57 -18.98 -0.37
C GLU A 51 -5.18 -19.14 1.11
N SER A 52 -5.49 -20.31 1.68
CA SER A 52 -5.10 -20.67 3.05
C SER A 52 -3.60 -20.86 3.18
N PHE A 53 -3.07 -20.56 4.37
CA PHE A 53 -1.69 -20.90 4.72
C PHE A 53 -1.50 -22.40 4.97
N TYR A 54 -2.58 -23.12 5.29
CA TYR A 54 -2.55 -24.56 5.60
C TYR A 54 -3.01 -25.47 4.46
N SER A 55 -3.72 -24.94 3.47
CA SER A 55 -4.34 -25.73 2.41
C SER A 55 -4.25 -25.02 1.07
N GLU A 56 -3.77 -25.72 0.05
CA GLU A 56 -3.62 -25.23 -1.32
C GLU A 56 -4.89 -25.36 -2.17
N SER A 57 -6.04 -25.52 -1.55
CA SER A 57 -7.31 -25.63 -2.27
C SER A 57 -7.80 -24.26 -2.71
N ILE A 58 -7.62 -23.95 -3.99
CA ILE A 58 -7.97 -22.66 -4.60
C ILE A 58 -9.47 -22.35 -4.57
N ALA A 59 -10.34 -23.35 -4.47
CA ALA A 59 -11.79 -23.20 -4.56
C ALA A 59 -12.56 -23.56 -3.28
N LYS A 60 -11.89 -23.61 -2.12
CA LYS A 60 -12.57 -23.94 -0.87
C LYS A 60 -13.43 -22.77 -0.42
N ARG A 61 -14.74 -22.99 -0.27
CA ARG A 61 -15.65 -21.98 0.29
C ARG A 61 -15.30 -21.71 1.74
N ARG A 62 -14.71 -20.56 2.03
CA ARG A 62 -14.40 -20.11 3.39
C ARG A 62 -15.50 -19.25 3.98
N SER A 63 -16.47 -18.84 3.16
CA SER A 63 -17.58 -17.97 3.58
C SER A 63 -18.58 -18.64 4.54
N GLU A 64 -18.53 -19.95 4.71
CA GLU A 64 -19.46 -20.67 5.58
C GLU A 64 -19.35 -20.30 7.07
N ARG A 65 -18.20 -19.76 7.49
CA ARG A 65 -17.95 -19.33 8.87
C ARG A 65 -18.03 -17.82 9.06
N ILE A 66 -18.39 -17.09 8.01
CA ILE A 66 -18.50 -15.63 8.06
C ILE A 66 -19.96 -15.27 8.22
N PHE A 67 -20.32 -14.83 9.42
CA PHE A 67 -21.66 -14.35 9.76
C PHE A 67 -21.75 -12.82 9.73
N ASP A 68 -20.61 -12.11 9.85
CA ASP A 68 -20.52 -10.64 9.78
C ASP A 68 -19.61 -10.21 8.62
N GLU A 69 -20.18 -9.57 7.60
CA GLU A 69 -19.46 -9.09 6.42
C GLU A 69 -18.68 -7.78 6.65
N THR A 70 -18.81 -7.15 7.82
CA THR A 70 -18.23 -5.83 8.11
C THR A 70 -16.73 -5.79 7.88
N ALA A 71 -16.00 -6.86 8.24
CA ALA A 71 -14.56 -6.95 8.03
C ALA A 71 -14.19 -7.14 6.55
N VAL A 72 -14.94 -7.97 5.82
CA VAL A 72 -14.70 -8.27 4.39
C VAL A 72 -14.85 -7.01 3.55
N VAL A 73 -15.96 -6.28 3.75
CA VAL A 73 -16.21 -5.00 3.08
C VAL A 73 -15.18 -3.96 3.53
N GLY A 74 -14.90 -3.92 4.83
CA GLY A 74 -13.98 -2.96 5.42
C GLY A 74 -12.56 -3.04 4.87
N VAL A 75 -12.04 -4.23 4.59
CA VAL A 75 -10.71 -4.41 3.99
C VAL A 75 -10.68 -3.97 2.53
N GLN A 76 -11.73 -4.21 1.75
CA GLN A 76 -11.85 -3.73 0.38
C GLN A 76 -11.87 -2.19 0.32
N GLU A 77 -12.64 -1.57 1.21
CA GLU A 77 -12.67 -0.11 1.34
C GLU A 77 -11.31 0.44 1.76
N PHE A 78 -10.63 -0.19 2.73
CA PHE A 78 -9.29 0.20 3.15
C PHE A 78 -8.31 0.19 1.98
N ALA A 79 -8.24 -0.90 1.19
CA ALA A 79 -7.36 -1.01 0.04
C ALA A 79 -7.66 0.06 -1.03
N SER A 80 -8.95 0.30 -1.33
CA SER A 80 -9.37 1.31 -2.29
C SER A 80 -9.01 2.74 -1.86
N ARG A 81 -9.17 3.05 -0.57
CA ARG A 81 -8.80 4.35 0.02
C ARG A 81 -7.29 4.55 0.05
N LEU A 82 -6.55 3.50 0.40
CA LEU A 82 -5.09 3.54 0.40
C LEU A 82 -4.56 3.80 -1.01
N GLN A 83 -5.11 3.12 -2.01
CA GLN A 83 -4.76 3.34 -3.40
C GLN A 83 -5.08 4.77 -3.86
N SER A 84 -6.28 5.26 -3.61
CA SER A 84 -6.68 6.62 -3.99
C SER A 84 -5.87 7.71 -3.26
N GLY A 85 -5.41 7.44 -2.05
CA GLY A 85 -4.62 8.38 -1.25
C GLY A 85 -3.14 8.41 -1.58
N ILE A 86 -2.53 7.28 -1.96
CA ILE A 86 -1.08 7.16 -2.15
C ILE A 86 -0.69 7.08 -3.62
N VAL A 87 -1.38 6.23 -4.40
CA VAL A 87 -1.06 5.94 -5.81
C VAL A 87 -2.30 5.99 -6.70
N PRO A 88 -2.97 7.16 -6.80
CA PRO A 88 -4.18 7.31 -7.62
C PRO A 88 -3.90 7.03 -9.08
N ASN A 89 -4.84 6.37 -9.77
CA ASN A 89 -4.66 5.93 -11.17
C ASN A 89 -4.56 7.07 -12.18
N TYR A 90 -5.18 8.22 -11.89
CA TYR A 90 -5.36 9.30 -12.86
C TYR A 90 -4.51 10.53 -12.59
N ALA A 91 -3.69 10.51 -11.54
CA ALA A 91 -2.86 11.64 -11.16
C ALA A 91 -1.40 11.24 -11.02
N ARG A 92 -0.51 12.18 -11.22
CA ARG A 92 0.89 12.03 -10.84
C ARG A 92 0.97 12.08 -9.32
N TRP A 93 1.50 11.03 -8.71
CA TRP A 93 1.64 10.94 -7.25
C TRP A 93 3.07 11.08 -6.76
N ALA A 94 4.01 11.28 -7.69
CA ALA A 94 5.40 11.60 -7.38
C ALA A 94 6.07 12.38 -8.53
N GLU A 95 7.15 13.05 -8.21
CA GLU A 95 7.97 13.84 -9.12
C GLU A 95 9.44 13.50 -8.91
N PHE A 96 10.22 13.50 -9.99
CA PHE A 96 11.67 13.47 -9.91
C PHE A 96 12.19 14.90 -9.84
N THR A 97 12.98 15.19 -8.83
CA THR A 97 13.57 16.52 -8.63
C THR A 97 15.07 16.42 -8.45
N SER A 98 15.78 17.48 -8.85
CA SER A 98 17.20 17.60 -8.60
C SER A 98 17.52 17.62 -7.11
N GLY A 99 18.62 16.98 -6.71
CA GLY A 99 19.13 17.04 -5.35
C GLY A 99 19.54 18.46 -4.93
N THR A 100 19.57 18.73 -3.63
CA THR A 100 19.99 20.03 -3.05
C THR A 100 21.46 20.39 -3.32
N GLU A 101 22.23 19.45 -3.84
CA GLU A 101 23.67 19.60 -4.12
C GLU A 101 23.95 20.22 -5.49
N ILE A 102 22.94 20.33 -6.38
CA ILE A 102 23.09 20.92 -7.70
C ILE A 102 23.00 22.44 -7.57
N PRO A 103 23.90 23.23 -8.22
CA PRO A 103 23.83 24.66 -8.23
C PRO A 103 22.48 25.18 -8.75
N LYS A 104 21.96 26.24 -8.15
CA LYS A 104 20.63 26.78 -8.48
C LYS A 104 20.45 27.15 -9.95
N ASP A 105 21.51 27.53 -10.62
CA ASP A 105 21.48 27.90 -12.03
C ASP A 105 21.29 26.71 -12.97
N GLU A 106 21.77 25.54 -12.59
CA GLU A 106 21.61 24.27 -13.34
C GLU A 106 20.34 23.52 -12.94
N GLN A 107 19.75 23.80 -11.75
CA GLN A 107 18.59 23.11 -11.23
C GLN A 107 17.38 23.23 -12.17
N LYS A 108 17.18 24.36 -12.83
CA LYS A 108 16.03 24.60 -13.69
C LYS A 108 16.05 23.67 -14.92
N GLU A 109 17.17 23.63 -15.62
CA GLU A 109 17.34 22.79 -16.81
C GLU A 109 17.24 21.29 -16.48
N VAL A 110 17.86 20.89 -15.35
CA VAL A 110 17.78 19.50 -14.87
C VAL A 110 16.35 19.14 -14.47
N ASN A 111 15.60 20.03 -13.81
CA ASN A 111 14.22 19.78 -13.40
C ASN A 111 13.27 19.68 -14.61
N GLU A 112 13.44 20.49 -15.65
CA GLU A 112 12.69 20.39 -16.92
C GLU A 112 12.91 19.03 -17.60
N MET A 113 14.16 18.54 -17.64
CA MET A 113 14.45 17.19 -18.13
C MET A 113 13.82 16.09 -17.24
N LEU A 114 13.90 16.23 -15.93
CA LEU A 114 13.31 15.27 -14.98
C LEU A 114 11.79 15.26 -15.03
N ASP A 115 11.15 16.38 -15.32
CA ASP A 115 9.70 16.44 -15.49
C ASP A 115 9.24 15.66 -16.73
N THR A 116 9.96 15.79 -17.86
CA THR A 116 9.74 14.97 -19.05
C THR A 116 9.90 13.46 -18.75
N VAL A 117 10.92 13.09 -17.98
CA VAL A 117 11.11 11.68 -17.54
C VAL A 117 9.96 11.25 -16.64
N THR A 118 9.49 12.12 -15.75
CA THR A 118 8.36 11.86 -14.87
C THR A 118 7.11 11.59 -15.69
N GLU A 119 6.78 12.42 -16.67
CA GLU A 119 5.66 12.21 -17.58
C GLU A 119 5.70 10.85 -18.25
N TYR A 120 6.82 10.52 -18.83
CA TYR A 120 7.00 9.24 -19.53
C TYR A 120 6.86 8.02 -18.60
N VAL A 121 7.44 8.11 -17.38
CA VAL A 121 7.29 7.05 -16.36
C VAL A 121 5.83 6.87 -15.97
N PHE A 122 5.09 7.96 -15.76
CA PHE A 122 3.67 7.88 -15.40
C PHE A 122 2.79 7.40 -16.54
N GLU A 123 3.09 7.75 -17.79
CA GLU A 123 2.41 7.21 -18.97
C GLU A 123 2.55 5.67 -19.03
N ILE A 124 3.76 5.15 -18.81
CA ILE A 124 4.01 3.70 -18.76
C ILE A 124 3.27 3.05 -17.59
N LEU A 125 3.28 3.66 -16.40
CA LEU A 125 2.58 3.14 -15.22
C LEU A 125 1.08 3.06 -15.45
N GLN A 126 0.48 4.10 -16.02
CA GLN A 126 -0.95 4.17 -16.32
C GLN A 126 -1.39 3.14 -17.38
N ASN A 127 -0.52 2.89 -18.37
CA ASN A 127 -0.77 1.89 -19.42
C ASN A 127 -0.41 0.46 -19.03
N SER A 128 0.11 0.25 -17.81
CA SER A 128 0.48 -1.06 -17.27
C SER A 128 -0.63 -1.64 -16.37
N ASN A 129 -0.41 -2.86 -15.89
CA ASN A 129 -1.26 -3.50 -14.90
C ASN A 129 -0.97 -3.05 -13.45
N PHE A 130 -0.22 -1.96 -13.24
CA PHE A 130 0.19 -1.48 -11.91
C PHE A 130 -0.97 -1.29 -10.96
N SER A 131 -2.01 -0.58 -11.41
CA SER A 131 -3.17 -0.24 -10.59
C SER A 131 -3.90 -1.46 -10.03
N GLN A 132 -4.04 -2.50 -10.83
CA GLN A 132 -4.73 -3.74 -10.44
C GLN A 132 -3.89 -4.52 -9.43
N GLU A 133 -2.61 -4.69 -9.73
CA GLU A 133 -1.71 -5.47 -8.89
C GLU A 133 -1.40 -4.79 -7.56
N VAL A 134 -1.26 -3.46 -7.53
CA VAL A 134 -1.03 -2.73 -6.28
C VAL A 134 -2.25 -2.79 -5.36
N HIS A 135 -3.47 -2.76 -5.92
CA HIS A 135 -4.70 -2.94 -5.14
C HIS A 135 -4.71 -4.29 -4.41
N GLU A 136 -4.36 -5.35 -5.14
CA GLU A 136 -4.24 -6.69 -4.56
C GLU A 136 -3.22 -6.76 -3.42
N THR A 137 -2.08 -6.06 -3.56
CA THR A 137 -1.08 -6.02 -2.49
C THR A 137 -1.52 -5.18 -1.30
N PHE A 138 -2.42 -4.19 -1.47
CA PHE A 138 -2.98 -3.42 -0.37
C PHE A 138 -3.94 -4.24 0.50
N LEU A 139 -4.62 -5.24 -0.06
CA LEU A 139 -5.39 -6.20 0.74
C LEU A 139 -4.49 -6.95 1.73
N ASP A 140 -3.31 -7.40 1.28
CA ASP A 140 -2.33 -8.05 2.16
C ASP A 140 -1.66 -7.05 3.12
N CYS A 141 -1.53 -5.78 2.71
CA CYS A 141 -1.07 -4.70 3.59
C CYS A 141 -2.02 -4.46 4.77
N ALA A 142 -3.33 -4.69 4.62
CA ALA A 142 -4.28 -4.66 5.73
C ALA A 142 -3.97 -5.72 6.79
N VAL A 143 -3.43 -6.87 6.38
CA VAL A 143 -2.91 -7.90 7.28
C VAL A 143 -1.58 -7.48 7.90
N GLY A 144 -0.74 -6.76 7.15
CA GLY A 144 0.50 -6.17 7.68
C GLY A 144 1.63 -6.01 6.69
N THR A 145 1.77 -6.90 5.69
CA THR A 145 2.88 -6.90 4.74
C THR A 145 2.37 -7.14 3.33
N GLY A 146 2.67 -6.22 2.42
CA GLY A 146 2.43 -6.35 1.00
C GLY A 146 3.72 -6.65 0.23
N CYS A 147 3.59 -7.37 -0.88
CA CYS A 147 4.70 -7.68 -1.78
C CYS A 147 4.29 -7.48 -3.23
N LEU A 148 5.02 -6.59 -3.92
CA LEU A 148 4.86 -6.33 -5.34
C LEU A 148 6.13 -6.76 -6.08
N LEU A 149 6.01 -7.67 -7.03
CA LEU A 149 7.07 -8.06 -7.95
C LEU A 149 7.01 -7.19 -9.20
N VAL A 150 8.15 -6.62 -9.59
CA VAL A 150 8.27 -5.76 -10.78
C VAL A 150 9.30 -6.34 -11.74
N GLU A 151 8.82 -6.86 -12.83
CA GLU A 151 9.60 -7.55 -13.86
C GLU A 151 9.68 -6.76 -15.17
N GLU A 152 10.70 -7.04 -15.95
CA GLU A 152 10.81 -6.54 -17.32
C GLU A 152 9.69 -7.17 -18.18
N GLY A 153 9.00 -6.35 -18.94
CA GLY A 153 7.94 -6.79 -19.84
C GLY A 153 8.38 -6.88 -21.28
N ASP A 154 7.41 -6.77 -22.17
CA ASP A 154 7.60 -6.86 -23.61
C ASP A 154 7.85 -5.48 -24.23
N ALA A 155 8.04 -5.43 -25.56
CA ALA A 155 8.26 -4.17 -26.27
C ALA A 155 7.06 -3.20 -26.18
N VAL A 156 5.83 -3.73 -26.08
CA VAL A 156 4.59 -2.95 -25.95
C VAL A 156 4.33 -2.55 -24.51
N HIS A 157 4.48 -3.51 -23.59
CA HIS A 157 4.34 -3.29 -22.16
C HIS A 157 5.70 -3.51 -21.48
N PRO A 158 6.52 -2.45 -21.34
CA PRO A 158 7.91 -2.58 -20.92
C PRO A 158 8.07 -3.05 -19.47
N ILE A 159 7.03 -2.95 -18.67
CA ILE A 159 7.04 -3.32 -17.26
C ILE A 159 5.81 -4.15 -16.94
N LYS A 160 6.01 -5.22 -16.17
CA LYS A 160 4.96 -6.08 -15.64
C LYS A 160 5.00 -6.07 -14.12
N PHE A 161 3.84 -5.88 -13.52
CA PHE A 161 3.66 -5.95 -12.07
C PHE A 161 2.95 -7.25 -11.71
N LYS A 162 3.26 -7.77 -10.52
CA LYS A 162 2.60 -8.95 -9.99
C LYS A 162 2.50 -8.88 -8.48
N ALA A 163 1.29 -8.97 -7.97
CA ALA A 163 1.05 -9.14 -6.54
C ALA A 163 1.49 -10.54 -6.10
N ILE A 164 2.27 -10.61 -5.03
CA ILE A 164 2.70 -11.88 -4.45
C ILE A 164 1.95 -12.07 -3.14
N PRO A 165 1.06 -13.05 -3.05
CA PRO A 165 0.30 -13.32 -1.84
C PRO A 165 1.20 -13.70 -0.67
N LEU A 166 0.83 -13.27 0.52
CA LEU A 166 1.59 -13.52 1.74
C LEU A 166 1.86 -15.01 2.04
N PRO A 167 0.97 -15.99 1.71
CA PRO A 167 1.27 -17.41 1.85
C PRO A 167 2.53 -17.88 1.14
N HIS A 168 2.83 -17.33 -0.02
CA HIS A 168 3.98 -17.73 -0.84
C HIS A 168 5.26 -16.95 -0.54
N LEU A 169 5.22 -15.98 0.38
CA LEU A 169 6.31 -15.08 0.69
C LEU A 169 6.96 -15.43 2.03
N LEU A 170 8.28 -15.62 2.04
CA LEU A 170 9.07 -15.75 3.25
C LEU A 170 10.15 -14.67 3.27
N LEU A 171 10.36 -14.08 4.43
CA LEU A 171 11.23 -12.93 4.61
C LEU A 171 12.25 -13.20 5.72
N ASP A 172 13.46 -12.71 5.54
CA ASP A 172 14.47 -12.63 6.59
C ASP A 172 15.09 -11.23 6.59
N ALA A 173 15.36 -10.71 7.77
CA ALA A 173 15.94 -9.38 7.94
C ALA A 173 17.46 -9.49 8.14
N GLY A 174 18.19 -8.55 7.54
CA GLY A 174 19.60 -8.38 7.74
C GLY A 174 19.96 -7.68 9.05
N HIS A 175 21.22 -7.37 9.20
CA HIS A 175 21.75 -6.68 10.39
C HIS A 175 21.18 -5.27 10.59
N ASP A 176 20.72 -4.61 9.51
CA ASP A 176 20.10 -3.28 9.55
C ASP A 176 18.58 -3.32 9.79
N GLU A 177 18.03 -4.50 10.14
CA GLU A 177 16.58 -4.77 10.19
C GLU A 177 15.84 -4.50 8.86
N LYS A 178 16.57 -4.27 7.78
CA LYS A 178 16.02 -4.23 6.42
C LYS A 178 15.82 -5.66 5.91
N ILE A 179 14.79 -5.85 5.09
CA ILE A 179 14.54 -7.12 4.44
C ILE A 179 15.60 -7.28 3.34
N ASP A 180 16.54 -8.21 3.57
CA ASP A 180 17.66 -8.46 2.67
C ASP A 180 17.61 -9.84 2.01
N HIS A 181 16.80 -10.75 2.55
CA HIS A 181 16.52 -12.07 1.97
C HIS A 181 15.01 -12.21 1.76
N ILE A 182 14.64 -12.49 0.54
CA ILE A 182 13.25 -12.68 0.11
C ILE A 182 13.17 -14.03 -0.57
N PHE A 183 12.29 -14.88 -0.10
CA PHE A 183 12.03 -16.20 -0.68
C PHE A 183 10.60 -16.26 -1.15
N ARG A 184 10.40 -16.75 -2.36
CA ARG A 184 9.07 -17.00 -2.91
C ARG A 184 8.94 -18.45 -3.28
N GLU A 185 7.96 -19.12 -2.72
CA GLU A 185 7.56 -20.46 -3.13
C GLU A 185 6.70 -20.38 -4.38
N ARG A 186 7.06 -21.17 -5.37
CA ARG A 186 6.34 -21.22 -6.63
C ARG A 186 6.19 -22.67 -7.11
N ARG A 187 4.98 -23.05 -7.48
CA ARG A 187 4.72 -24.31 -8.17
C ARG A 187 4.58 -24.04 -9.65
N ILE A 188 5.37 -24.75 -10.43
CA ILE A 188 5.41 -24.61 -11.88
C ILE A 188 5.43 -26.02 -12.49
N LYS A 189 4.66 -26.21 -13.56
CA LYS A 189 4.73 -27.45 -14.34
C LYS A 189 6.09 -27.57 -15.03
N PHE A 190 6.65 -28.77 -15.08
CA PHE A 190 7.98 -29.00 -15.68
C PHE A 190 8.14 -28.36 -17.07
N ARG A 191 7.12 -28.50 -17.95
CA ARG A 191 7.14 -27.90 -19.31
C ARG A 191 7.25 -26.37 -19.32
N GLN A 192 6.89 -25.69 -18.23
CA GLN A 192 6.89 -24.23 -18.12
C GLN A 192 8.19 -23.67 -17.54
N ILE A 193 9.05 -24.51 -16.98
CA ILE A 193 10.28 -24.08 -16.30
C ILE A 193 11.22 -23.36 -17.28
N LEU A 194 11.44 -23.92 -18.46
CA LEU A 194 12.31 -23.30 -19.48
C LEU A 194 11.70 -22.04 -20.09
N ASN A 195 10.37 -21.93 -20.12
CA ASN A 195 9.70 -20.70 -20.55
C ASN A 195 9.84 -19.59 -19.50
N ALA A 196 9.79 -19.96 -18.21
CA ALA A 196 9.96 -19.00 -17.12
C ALA A 196 11.44 -18.62 -16.92
N TYR A 197 12.36 -19.56 -17.15
CA TYR A 197 13.81 -19.38 -16.98
C TYR A 197 14.55 -19.94 -18.19
N PRO A 198 14.67 -19.18 -19.30
CA PRO A 198 15.22 -19.70 -20.57
C PRO A 198 16.64 -20.27 -20.46
N ASN A 199 17.43 -19.78 -19.49
CA ASN A 199 18.83 -20.23 -19.29
C ASN A 199 18.98 -21.14 -18.06
N ALA A 200 17.90 -21.82 -17.62
CA ALA A 200 17.96 -22.70 -16.46
C ALA A 200 18.83 -23.94 -16.74
N LYS A 201 19.68 -24.28 -15.78
CA LYS A 201 20.49 -25.50 -15.78
C LYS A 201 19.72 -26.59 -15.04
N LEU A 202 19.13 -27.51 -15.78
CA LEU A 202 18.34 -28.60 -15.20
C LEU A 202 19.22 -29.80 -14.83
N PRO A 203 19.12 -30.35 -13.61
CA PRO A 203 19.77 -31.60 -13.24
C PRO A 203 19.26 -32.77 -14.08
N VAL A 204 20.12 -33.78 -14.34
CA VAL A 204 19.77 -34.94 -15.19
C VAL A 204 18.48 -35.62 -14.68
N ARG A 205 18.35 -35.83 -13.37
CA ARG A 205 17.18 -36.45 -12.74
C ARG A 205 15.89 -35.65 -13.00
N MET A 206 15.99 -34.33 -13.02
CA MET A 206 14.86 -33.44 -13.30
C MET A 206 14.47 -33.49 -14.79
N MET A 207 15.45 -33.57 -15.70
CA MET A 207 15.19 -33.74 -17.14
C MET A 207 14.53 -35.07 -17.46
N GLU A 208 14.96 -36.17 -16.82
CA GLU A 208 14.32 -37.49 -16.97
C GLU A 208 12.88 -37.49 -16.48
N GLU A 209 12.59 -36.82 -15.37
CA GLU A 209 11.24 -36.73 -14.82
C GLU A 209 10.34 -35.82 -15.69
N MET A 210 10.89 -34.71 -16.20
CA MET A 210 10.21 -33.84 -17.17
C MET A 210 9.85 -34.58 -18.47
N GLY A 211 10.73 -35.47 -18.93
CA GLY A 211 10.46 -36.30 -20.10
C GLY A 211 9.34 -37.32 -19.89
N LYS A 212 9.21 -37.86 -18.66
CA LYS A 212 8.14 -38.81 -18.29
C LYS A 212 6.80 -38.13 -18.02
N ASN A 213 6.80 -37.01 -17.29
CA ASN A 213 5.61 -36.32 -16.79
C ASN A 213 5.75 -34.79 -16.95
N PRO A 214 5.56 -34.21 -18.15
CA PRO A 214 5.78 -32.77 -18.38
C PRO A 214 4.78 -31.87 -17.64
N ASP A 215 3.60 -32.37 -17.29
CA ASP A 215 2.55 -31.63 -16.59
C ASP A 215 2.63 -31.75 -15.04
N LYS A 216 3.55 -32.55 -14.52
CA LYS A 216 3.77 -32.63 -13.09
C LYS A 216 4.29 -31.30 -12.56
N GLU A 217 3.77 -30.88 -11.40
CA GLU A 217 4.20 -29.68 -10.73
C GLU A 217 5.50 -29.89 -9.95
N CYS A 218 6.41 -28.93 -10.06
CA CYS A 218 7.64 -28.87 -9.31
C CYS A 218 7.62 -27.62 -8.41
N LYS A 219 7.94 -27.81 -7.12
CA LYS A 219 8.14 -26.72 -6.18
C LYS A 219 9.52 -26.09 -6.41
N LEU A 220 9.52 -24.83 -6.77
CA LEU A 220 10.71 -24.01 -6.91
C LEU A 220 10.72 -22.90 -5.85
N ILE A 221 11.90 -22.54 -5.42
CA ILE A 221 12.14 -21.45 -4.49
C ILE A 221 12.91 -20.37 -5.25
N GLU A 222 12.26 -19.25 -5.50
CA GLU A 222 12.90 -18.03 -5.98
C GLU A 222 13.49 -17.30 -4.78
N ILE A 223 14.76 -16.93 -4.85
CA ILE A 223 15.49 -16.29 -3.76
C ILE A 223 16.10 -15.01 -4.27
N VAL A 224 15.82 -13.90 -3.62
CA VAL A 224 16.53 -12.64 -3.82
C VAL A 224 17.23 -12.27 -2.53
N TYR A 225 18.52 -12.04 -2.62
CA TYR A 225 19.29 -11.60 -1.46
C TYR A 225 20.29 -10.51 -1.81
N ARG A 226 20.53 -9.62 -0.85
CA ARG A 226 21.50 -8.54 -0.98
C ARG A 226 22.92 -9.08 -0.79
N ASN A 227 23.83 -8.70 -1.71
CA ASN A 227 25.24 -8.98 -1.60
C ASN A 227 25.96 -7.79 -0.95
N TYR A 228 26.42 -7.95 0.27
CA TYR A 228 27.12 -6.91 1.04
C TYR A 228 28.61 -6.78 0.71
N ASN A 229 29.16 -7.66 -0.12
CA ASN A 229 30.58 -7.60 -0.53
C ASN A 229 30.86 -6.37 -1.41
N ASN A 230 29.83 -5.83 -2.08
CA ASN A 230 29.93 -4.61 -2.83
C ASN A 230 29.43 -3.43 -1.99
N THR A 231 30.37 -2.62 -1.48
CA THR A 231 30.05 -1.45 -0.64
C THR A 231 29.76 -0.19 -1.46
N LYS A 232 30.06 -0.18 -2.75
CA LYS A 232 29.91 1.02 -3.61
C LYS A 232 28.50 1.13 -4.23
N GLU A 233 27.91 -0.01 -4.58
CA GLU A 233 26.61 -0.07 -5.25
C GLU A 233 25.75 -1.14 -4.62
N GLU A 234 24.44 -0.96 -4.61
CA GLU A 234 23.50 -2.00 -4.22
C GLU A 234 23.57 -3.14 -5.22
N GLU A 235 23.78 -4.35 -4.72
CA GLU A 235 23.84 -5.56 -5.53
C GLU A 235 22.90 -6.61 -4.94
N TYR A 236 21.97 -7.09 -5.78
CA TYR A 236 21.06 -8.18 -5.43
C TYR A 236 21.33 -9.39 -6.31
N GLN A 237 21.33 -10.54 -5.70
CA GLN A 237 21.45 -11.81 -6.40
C GLN A 237 20.10 -12.52 -6.42
N PHE A 238 19.62 -12.84 -7.60
CA PHE A 238 18.43 -13.65 -7.83
C PHE A 238 18.85 -15.06 -8.14
N CYS A 239 18.32 -16.04 -7.42
CA CYS A 239 18.59 -17.46 -7.62
C CYS A 239 17.27 -18.23 -7.61
N VAL A 240 17.17 -19.25 -8.42
CA VAL A 240 16.07 -20.22 -8.40
C VAL A 240 16.63 -21.58 -8.03
N ILE A 241 16.10 -22.15 -6.95
CA ILE A 241 16.56 -23.43 -6.40
C ILE A 241 15.38 -24.39 -6.36
N SER A 242 15.66 -25.65 -6.67
CA SER A 242 14.74 -26.74 -6.38
C SER A 242 15.16 -27.43 -5.08
N GLU A 243 14.28 -27.45 -4.07
CA GLU A 243 14.52 -28.15 -2.82
C GLU A 243 14.61 -29.66 -3.04
N THR A 244 13.73 -30.23 -3.89
CA THR A 244 13.66 -31.66 -4.19
C THR A 244 14.94 -32.20 -4.84
N TYR A 245 15.56 -31.41 -5.70
CA TYR A 245 16.77 -31.81 -6.43
C TYR A 245 18.05 -31.20 -5.86
N GLU A 246 17.96 -30.40 -4.80
CA GLU A 246 19.06 -29.68 -4.14
C GLU A 246 19.99 -28.96 -5.14
N ALA A 247 19.41 -28.37 -6.19
CA ALA A 247 20.16 -27.77 -7.27
C ALA A 247 19.73 -26.32 -7.54
N GLU A 248 20.72 -25.49 -7.86
CA GLU A 248 20.49 -24.14 -8.39
C GLU A 248 20.20 -24.25 -9.89
N LEU A 249 18.99 -23.83 -10.30
CA LEU A 249 18.53 -23.92 -11.68
C LEU A 249 18.89 -22.66 -12.46
N PHE A 250 18.83 -21.51 -11.82
CA PHE A 250 19.04 -20.21 -12.45
C PHE A 250 19.67 -19.24 -11.46
N SER A 251 20.58 -18.38 -11.94
CA SER A 251 21.18 -17.33 -11.13
C SER A 251 21.42 -16.09 -12.00
N GLN A 252 21.07 -14.93 -11.46
CA GLN A 252 21.30 -13.64 -12.10
C GLN A 252 21.64 -12.59 -11.04
N THR A 253 22.55 -11.67 -11.40
CA THR A 253 22.95 -10.56 -10.52
C THR A 253 22.43 -9.25 -11.07
N PHE A 254 21.82 -8.46 -10.20
CA PHE A 254 21.32 -7.11 -10.51
C PHE A 254 22.13 -6.09 -9.71
N LYS A 255 22.57 -5.01 -10.35
CA LYS A 255 23.40 -3.96 -9.75
C LYS A 255 22.78 -2.60 -9.93
N GLY A 256 22.95 -1.74 -8.93
CA GLY A 256 22.49 -0.36 -8.93
C GLY A 256 21.21 -0.13 -8.14
N MET A 257 20.88 1.13 -7.95
CA MET A 257 19.67 1.55 -7.23
C MET A 257 18.41 1.04 -7.97
N GLY A 258 17.45 0.50 -7.23
CA GLY A 258 16.23 -0.07 -7.81
C GLY A 258 16.42 -1.44 -8.46
N SER A 259 17.55 -2.10 -8.23
CA SER A 259 17.85 -3.42 -8.81
C SER A 259 17.03 -4.57 -8.21
N ASN A 260 16.49 -4.41 -6.99
CA ASN A 260 15.64 -5.42 -6.35
C ASN A 260 14.29 -5.54 -7.09
N PRO A 261 13.92 -6.74 -7.61
CA PRO A 261 12.64 -6.95 -8.26
C PRO A 261 11.46 -7.08 -7.29
N TYR A 262 11.69 -7.46 -6.04
CA TYR A 262 10.64 -7.62 -5.03
C TYR A 262 10.57 -6.40 -4.14
N LEU A 263 9.44 -5.73 -4.15
CA LEU A 263 9.16 -4.58 -3.32
C LEU A 263 8.31 -5.02 -2.15
N ILE A 264 8.93 -5.06 -0.96
CA ILE A 264 8.27 -5.45 0.28
C ILE A 264 8.01 -4.19 1.08
N TYR A 265 6.77 -4.04 1.51
CA TYR A 265 6.38 -2.91 2.34
C TYR A 265 5.44 -3.35 3.46
N ARG A 266 5.49 -2.63 4.56
CA ARG A 266 4.80 -2.97 5.81
C ARG A 266 3.95 -1.80 6.27
N TRP A 267 2.76 -2.09 6.78
CA TRP A 267 1.91 -1.06 7.37
C TRP A 267 2.55 -0.48 8.64
N SER A 268 2.84 -1.34 9.60
CA SER A 268 3.55 -0.98 10.83
C SER A 268 4.60 -2.03 11.13
N LYS A 269 5.71 -1.62 11.75
CA LYS A 269 6.80 -2.50 12.13
C LYS A 269 7.06 -2.37 13.64
N CYS A 270 7.06 -3.45 14.37
CA CYS A 270 7.62 -3.52 15.70
C CYS A 270 9.13 -3.82 15.63
N ALA A 271 9.90 -3.32 16.57
CA ALA A 271 11.32 -3.59 16.66
C ALA A 271 11.57 -5.11 16.81
N GLY A 272 12.51 -5.64 16.02
CA GLY A 272 12.85 -7.06 16.01
C GLY A 272 11.90 -7.96 15.20
N GLU A 273 10.80 -7.43 14.63
CA GLU A 273 9.89 -8.20 13.79
C GLU A 273 10.22 -8.00 12.30
N VAL A 274 10.16 -9.09 11.54
CA VAL A 274 10.39 -9.08 10.10
C VAL A 274 9.11 -8.69 9.35
N TYR A 275 7.99 -9.32 9.72
CA TYR A 275 6.68 -9.03 9.14
C TYR A 275 6.05 -7.80 9.78
N GLY A 276 5.23 -7.10 9.00
CA GLY A 276 4.47 -5.94 9.47
C GLY A 276 3.22 -6.34 10.24
N ARG A 277 2.75 -5.42 11.08
CA ARG A 277 1.44 -5.51 11.75
C ARG A 277 0.46 -4.60 11.06
N GLY A 278 -0.67 -5.16 10.63
CA GLY A 278 -1.71 -4.45 9.91
C GLY A 278 -2.89 -4.04 10.79
N PRO A 279 -3.73 -3.13 10.30
CA PRO A 279 -4.94 -2.69 11.00
C PRO A 279 -5.93 -3.83 11.21
N LEU A 280 -5.94 -4.83 10.34
CA LEU A 280 -6.80 -6.00 10.45
C LEU A 280 -6.45 -6.86 11.67
N GLN A 281 -5.15 -7.01 12.01
CA GLN A 281 -4.73 -7.71 13.21
C GLN A 281 -5.24 -7.01 14.49
N LEU A 282 -5.29 -5.67 14.48
CA LEU A 282 -5.84 -4.90 15.58
C LEU A 282 -7.36 -5.08 15.71
N ALA A 283 -8.06 -5.18 14.59
CA ALA A 283 -9.51 -5.39 14.55
C ALA A 283 -9.93 -6.83 14.85
N LEU A 284 -9.01 -7.80 14.74
CA LEU A 284 -9.32 -9.24 14.80
C LEU A 284 -10.14 -9.68 16.03
N PRO A 285 -9.87 -9.20 17.26
CA PRO A 285 -10.70 -9.55 18.42
C PRO A 285 -12.15 -9.09 18.26
N ALA A 286 -12.37 -7.88 17.76
CA ALA A 286 -13.72 -7.35 17.51
C ALA A 286 -14.43 -8.11 16.38
N ILE A 287 -13.70 -8.49 15.33
CA ILE A 287 -14.21 -9.28 14.21
C ILE A 287 -14.68 -10.67 14.69
N LYS A 288 -13.85 -11.37 15.45
CA LYS A 288 -14.21 -12.69 15.99
C LYS A 288 -15.40 -12.61 16.94
N THR A 289 -15.45 -11.57 17.77
CA THR A 289 -16.56 -11.37 18.70
C THR A 289 -17.86 -11.05 17.97
N SER A 290 -17.85 -10.14 16.99
CA SER A 290 -19.06 -9.81 16.20
C SER A 290 -19.58 -11.01 15.44
N ASN A 291 -18.68 -11.80 14.84
CA ASN A 291 -19.03 -13.01 14.12
C ASN A 291 -19.71 -14.04 15.03
N LEU A 292 -19.13 -14.28 16.23
CA LEU A 292 -19.71 -15.19 17.23
C LEU A 292 -21.08 -14.70 17.73
N VAL A 293 -21.23 -13.40 17.99
CA VAL A 293 -22.52 -12.85 18.45
C VAL A 293 -23.61 -13.03 17.40
N ILE A 294 -23.30 -12.82 16.11
CA ILE A 294 -24.28 -13.04 15.03
C ILE A 294 -24.61 -14.52 14.91
N GLU A 295 -23.64 -15.42 14.99
CA GLU A 295 -23.85 -16.86 14.99
C GLU A 295 -24.85 -17.27 16.08
N LEU A 296 -24.61 -16.80 17.32
CA LEU A 296 -25.51 -17.06 18.46
C LEU A 296 -26.92 -16.46 18.27
N ILE A 297 -27.01 -15.28 17.64
CA ILE A 297 -28.32 -14.67 17.30
C ILE A 297 -29.06 -15.54 16.28
N LEU A 298 -28.38 -16.05 15.26
CA LEU A 298 -28.97 -16.90 14.24
C LEU A 298 -29.42 -18.26 14.84
N GLU A 299 -28.61 -18.84 15.71
CA GLU A 299 -29.00 -20.06 16.44
C GLU A 299 -30.25 -19.85 17.31
N ASN A 300 -30.29 -18.76 18.09
CA ASN A 300 -31.47 -18.40 18.86
C ASN A 300 -32.70 -18.12 17.97
N ALA A 301 -32.50 -17.44 16.83
CA ALA A 301 -33.58 -17.23 15.87
C ALA A 301 -34.09 -18.54 15.28
N GLN A 302 -33.20 -19.48 14.97
CA GLN A 302 -33.55 -20.80 14.49
C GLN A 302 -34.37 -21.57 15.54
N MET A 303 -33.97 -21.52 16.83
CA MET A 303 -34.74 -22.13 17.94
C MET A 303 -36.11 -21.48 18.08
N ALA A 304 -36.20 -20.16 17.95
CA ALA A 304 -37.46 -19.42 18.02
C ALA A 304 -38.42 -19.75 16.85
N ILE A 305 -37.88 -19.97 15.64
CA ILE A 305 -38.65 -20.30 14.44
C ILE A 305 -39.06 -21.77 14.41
N SER A 306 -38.14 -22.68 14.75
CA SER A 306 -38.41 -24.12 14.75
C SER A 306 -39.28 -24.55 15.94
N GLY A 307 -39.36 -23.74 16.99
CA GLY A 307 -40.13 -23.97 18.18
C GLY A 307 -39.60 -25.17 18.98
N MET A 308 -39.01 -24.91 20.14
CA MET A 308 -38.80 -25.97 21.12
C MET A 308 -39.96 -26.00 22.10
N TYR A 309 -40.46 -27.20 22.38
CA TYR A 309 -41.57 -27.39 23.28
C TYR A 309 -41.14 -28.32 24.40
N GLN A 310 -41.52 -27.97 25.60
CA GLN A 310 -41.42 -28.89 26.74
C GLN A 310 -42.78 -29.51 26.99
N VAL A 311 -42.76 -30.80 27.32
CA VAL A 311 -43.95 -31.59 27.61
C VAL A 311 -43.83 -32.14 29.00
N GLU A 312 -44.89 -32.03 29.80
CA GLU A 312 -45.02 -32.80 31.04
C GLU A 312 -45.41 -34.22 30.69
N ASP A 313 -44.71 -35.20 31.28
CA ASP A 313 -45.05 -36.61 31.10
C ASP A 313 -46.35 -36.94 31.91
N ASP A 314 -47.48 -36.72 31.26
CA ASP A 314 -48.81 -36.91 31.82
C ASP A 314 -49.42 -38.23 31.38
N GLY A 315 -48.68 -39.07 30.68
CA GLY A 315 -49.13 -40.38 30.16
C GLY A 315 -50.16 -40.28 29.03
N VAL A 316 -50.60 -39.10 28.63
CA VAL A 316 -51.56 -38.85 27.55
C VAL A 316 -50.90 -38.41 26.26
N ILE A 317 -49.86 -37.64 26.39
CA ILE A 317 -49.13 -37.08 25.24
C ILE A 317 -48.00 -38.04 24.85
N ASN A 318 -48.13 -38.67 23.68
CA ASN A 318 -47.04 -39.45 23.11
C ASN A 318 -46.19 -38.57 22.20
N VAL A 319 -44.99 -38.21 22.65
CA VAL A 319 -44.07 -37.28 21.97
C VAL A 319 -43.65 -37.81 20.60
N ASP A 320 -43.53 -39.14 20.43
CA ASP A 320 -43.06 -39.73 19.16
C ASP A 320 -44.07 -39.61 18.02
N ASN A 321 -45.37 -39.40 18.34
CA ASN A 321 -46.45 -39.34 17.35
C ASN A 321 -46.98 -37.93 17.08
N ILE A 322 -46.46 -36.90 17.74
CA ILE A 322 -46.91 -35.52 17.54
C ILE A 322 -46.27 -34.89 16.29
N GLN A 323 -47.10 -34.63 15.33
CA GLN A 323 -46.69 -33.79 14.18
C GLN A 323 -47.17 -32.35 14.40
N LEU A 324 -46.23 -31.40 14.53
CA LEU A 324 -46.53 -29.96 14.67
C LEU A 324 -46.87 -29.36 13.31
N ILE A 325 -48.04 -29.71 12.77
CA ILE A 325 -48.56 -29.16 11.50
C ILE A 325 -49.71 -28.19 11.85
N PRO A 326 -49.87 -27.08 11.15
CA PRO A 326 -50.99 -26.15 11.36
C PRO A 326 -52.35 -26.90 11.30
N GLY A 327 -53.16 -26.78 12.36
CA GLY A 327 -54.45 -27.46 12.48
C GLY A 327 -54.43 -28.79 13.23
N THR A 328 -53.30 -29.29 13.72
CA THR A 328 -53.21 -30.48 14.54
C THR A 328 -53.81 -30.25 15.93
N ILE A 329 -54.73 -31.11 16.36
CA ILE A 329 -55.29 -31.10 17.71
C ILE A 329 -54.47 -32.01 18.59
N ILE A 330 -53.84 -31.45 19.63
CA ILE A 330 -52.99 -32.19 20.58
C ILE A 330 -53.81 -32.41 21.87
N PRO A 331 -54.12 -33.67 22.23
CA PRO A 331 -54.81 -33.95 23.47
C PRO A 331 -53.90 -33.72 24.69
N LYS A 332 -54.45 -33.21 25.80
CA LYS A 332 -53.68 -33.03 27.04
C LYS A 332 -54.51 -33.58 28.23
N ALA A 333 -53.87 -34.05 29.28
CA ALA A 333 -54.51 -34.45 30.52
C ALA A 333 -55.09 -33.24 31.28
N VAL A 334 -56.11 -33.45 32.05
CA VAL A 334 -56.72 -32.43 32.90
C VAL A 334 -55.74 -32.06 34.01
N GLY A 335 -55.29 -30.79 34.03
CA GLY A 335 -54.29 -30.28 34.98
C GLY A 335 -52.84 -30.24 34.49
N SER A 336 -52.54 -30.85 33.33
CA SER A 336 -51.21 -30.72 32.68
C SER A 336 -51.08 -29.40 31.98
N SER A 337 -49.87 -28.84 31.97
CA SER A 337 -49.53 -27.67 31.17
C SER A 337 -49.55 -27.94 29.65
N GLY A 338 -49.53 -29.22 29.28
CA GLY A 338 -49.50 -29.67 27.89
C GLY A 338 -48.16 -29.29 27.21
N LEU A 339 -48.25 -28.96 25.93
CA LEU A 339 -47.11 -28.54 25.14
C LEU A 339 -46.87 -27.06 25.40
N THR A 340 -45.79 -26.71 26.11
CA THR A 340 -45.43 -25.32 26.37
C THR A 340 -44.19 -24.93 25.57
N PRO A 341 -44.24 -23.82 24.82
CA PRO A 341 -43.07 -23.38 24.09
C PRO A 341 -41.99 -22.91 25.06
N VAL A 342 -40.76 -23.37 24.83
CA VAL A 342 -39.58 -22.90 25.56
C VAL A 342 -39.22 -21.51 24.96
N GLN A 343 -39.29 -20.48 25.80
CA GLN A 343 -38.91 -19.15 25.36
C GLN A 343 -37.38 -19.07 25.23
N PRO A 344 -36.86 -18.64 24.11
CA PRO A 344 -35.42 -18.40 23.97
C PRO A 344 -34.96 -17.35 25.00
N ALA A 345 -33.89 -17.65 25.72
CA ALA A 345 -33.42 -16.84 26.85
C ALA A 345 -32.62 -15.60 26.43
N GLY A 346 -32.49 -15.31 25.13
CA GLY A 346 -31.64 -14.22 24.61
C GLY A 346 -32.29 -12.84 24.65
N ASN A 347 -31.53 -11.83 25.08
CA ASN A 347 -31.92 -10.42 24.98
C ASN A 347 -31.36 -9.81 23.71
N PHE A 348 -32.12 -9.76 22.63
CA PHE A 348 -31.73 -9.24 21.33
C PHE A 348 -31.32 -7.74 21.36
N GLN A 349 -31.86 -6.92 22.28
CA GLN A 349 -31.52 -5.51 22.37
C GLN A 349 -30.09 -5.28 22.84
N VAL A 350 -29.62 -6.07 23.80
CA VAL A 350 -28.23 -6.00 24.27
C VAL A 350 -27.27 -6.48 23.17
N SER A 351 -27.66 -7.53 22.45
CA SER A 351 -26.86 -8.05 21.33
C SER A 351 -26.70 -7.02 20.21
N ASP A 352 -27.75 -6.28 19.84
CA ASP A 352 -27.71 -5.23 18.81
C ASP A 352 -26.77 -4.06 19.22
N LEU A 353 -26.81 -3.65 20.50
CA LEU A 353 -25.91 -2.62 21.01
C LEU A 353 -24.45 -3.06 20.91
N VAL A 354 -24.13 -4.28 21.36
CA VAL A 354 -22.77 -4.83 21.30
C VAL A 354 -22.29 -4.96 19.86
N LEU A 355 -23.15 -5.42 18.94
CA LEU A 355 -22.81 -5.52 17.52
C LEU A 355 -22.49 -4.18 16.89
N ARG A 356 -23.29 -3.15 17.19
CA ARG A 356 -23.01 -1.80 16.68
C ARG A 356 -21.65 -1.29 17.14
N ASP A 357 -21.32 -1.46 18.42
CA ASP A 357 -20.03 -1.07 18.97
C ASP A 357 -18.88 -1.85 18.32
N MET A 358 -19.01 -3.18 18.16
CA MET A 358 -17.99 -4.00 17.51
C MET A 358 -17.78 -3.60 16.05
N ARG A 359 -18.86 -3.40 15.29
CA ARG A 359 -18.80 -2.95 13.90
C ARG A 359 -18.17 -1.57 13.77
N GLN A 360 -18.49 -0.66 14.67
CA GLN A 360 -17.85 0.67 14.69
C GLN A 360 -16.36 0.55 15.02
N ASN A 361 -15.97 -0.28 15.97
CA ASN A 361 -14.56 -0.53 16.29
C ASN A 361 -13.79 -1.15 15.10
N ILE A 362 -14.41 -2.09 14.37
CA ILE A 362 -13.83 -2.67 13.15
C ILE A 362 -13.62 -1.58 12.09
N LYS A 363 -14.66 -0.77 11.82
CA LYS A 363 -14.56 0.34 10.85
C LYS A 363 -13.50 1.34 11.25
N LYS A 364 -13.42 1.70 12.52
CA LYS A 364 -12.42 2.63 13.05
C LYS A 364 -11.00 2.07 12.94
N ALA A 365 -10.78 0.80 13.27
CA ALA A 365 -9.48 0.16 13.14
C ALA A 365 -9.01 0.08 11.67
N LEU A 366 -9.93 -0.13 10.73
CA LEU A 366 -9.67 -0.14 9.28
C LEU A 366 -9.69 1.27 8.64
N TYR A 367 -9.76 2.34 9.43
CA TYR A 367 -9.82 3.73 8.96
C TYR A 367 -11.03 4.04 8.06
N ASN A 368 -12.12 3.25 8.15
CA ASN A 368 -13.31 3.41 7.33
C ASN A 368 -14.32 4.41 7.89
N ASP A 369 -14.21 4.73 9.18
CA ASP A 369 -15.12 5.67 9.86
C ASP A 369 -14.79 7.15 9.59
N MET A 370 -13.55 7.42 9.15
CA MET A 370 -13.00 8.78 9.07
C MET A 370 -13.46 9.59 7.86
N LEU A 371 -13.87 8.95 6.79
CA LEU A 371 -14.44 9.66 5.63
C LEU A 371 -15.94 9.91 5.77
N GLY A 372 -16.53 9.53 6.91
CA GLY A 372 -17.96 9.66 7.20
C GLY A 372 -18.83 9.16 6.04
N THR A 373 -19.80 8.31 6.28
CA THR A 373 -20.91 8.17 5.32
C THR A 373 -21.38 9.58 5.00
N PRO A 374 -21.43 10.00 3.70
CA PRO A 374 -22.03 11.27 3.36
C PRO A 374 -23.41 11.28 4.02
N ASN A 375 -23.67 12.23 4.91
CA ASN A 375 -25.02 12.45 5.34
C ASN A 375 -25.79 12.71 4.04
N GLU A 376 -26.67 11.80 3.66
CA GLU A 376 -27.43 11.84 2.39
C GLU A 376 -28.16 13.19 2.16
N LYS A 377 -28.16 14.05 3.18
CA LYS A 377 -28.90 15.32 3.20
C LYS A 377 -28.06 16.57 2.90
N THR A 378 -26.71 16.50 2.93
CA THR A 378 -25.92 17.72 2.71
C THR A 378 -24.67 17.39 1.85
N PRO A 379 -24.56 17.99 0.65
CA PRO A 379 -23.32 17.84 -0.14
C PRO A 379 -22.15 18.44 0.63
N MET A 380 -21.06 17.65 0.77
CA MET A 380 -19.85 18.09 1.45
C MET A 380 -19.17 19.22 0.67
N SER A 381 -18.69 20.23 1.37
CA SER A 381 -17.89 21.28 0.76
C SER A 381 -16.48 20.76 0.42
N ALA A 382 -15.83 21.33 -0.59
CA ALA A 382 -14.46 20.99 -0.94
C ALA A 382 -13.50 21.17 0.24
N THR A 383 -13.75 22.15 1.11
CA THR A 383 -12.97 22.40 2.34
C THR A 383 -13.15 21.27 3.34
N GLU A 384 -14.35 20.75 3.52
CA GLU A 384 -14.61 19.63 4.43
C GLU A 384 -13.92 18.34 3.97
N VAL A 385 -13.92 18.08 2.67
CA VAL A 385 -13.19 16.94 2.10
C VAL A 385 -11.68 17.09 2.34
N ALA A 386 -11.13 18.29 2.15
CA ALA A 386 -9.71 18.57 2.39
C ALA A 386 -9.34 18.41 3.87
N GLU A 387 -10.16 18.90 4.81
CA GLU A 387 -9.93 18.73 6.24
C GLU A 387 -9.96 17.25 6.66
N ARG A 388 -10.91 16.47 6.15
CA ARG A 388 -11.00 15.04 6.43
C ARG A 388 -9.80 14.26 5.86
N MET A 389 -9.33 14.62 4.67
CA MET A 389 -8.10 14.06 4.12
C MET A 389 -6.86 14.42 4.95
N ALA A 390 -6.82 15.65 5.48
CA ALA A 390 -5.75 16.07 6.39
C ALA A 390 -5.80 15.32 7.73
N ASP A 391 -6.99 15.03 8.26
CA ASP A 391 -7.15 14.21 9.47
C ASP A 391 -6.71 12.76 9.25
N LEU A 392 -7.13 12.15 8.14
CA LEU A 392 -6.67 10.82 7.75
C LEU A 392 -5.14 10.78 7.63
N SER A 393 -4.55 11.79 6.98
CA SER A 393 -3.11 11.93 6.84
C SER A 393 -2.38 12.00 8.16
N ARG A 394 -2.92 12.71 9.16
CA ARG A 394 -2.34 12.78 10.51
C ARG A 394 -2.39 11.44 11.24
N GLN A 395 -3.49 10.72 11.11
CA GLN A 395 -3.68 9.45 11.82
C GLN A 395 -2.84 8.31 11.25
N ILE A 396 -2.68 8.27 9.92
CA ILE A 396 -1.84 7.27 9.26
C ILE A 396 -0.41 7.78 8.99
N GLY A 397 -0.01 8.94 9.54
CA GLY A 397 1.24 9.62 9.21
C GLY A 397 2.49 8.74 9.32
N ALA A 398 2.59 7.92 10.37
CA ALA A 398 3.71 6.98 10.52
C ALA A 398 3.69 5.86 9.47
N ALA A 399 2.50 5.29 9.18
CA ALA A 399 2.33 4.27 8.15
C ALA A 399 2.55 4.88 6.75
N PHE A 400 2.07 6.11 6.50
CA PHE A 400 2.28 6.82 5.26
C PHE A 400 3.78 7.04 4.96
N GLY A 401 4.55 7.55 5.94
CA GLY A 401 5.99 7.73 5.78
C GLY A 401 6.72 6.43 5.46
N ARG A 402 6.27 5.31 6.04
CA ARG A 402 6.82 3.99 5.72
C ARG A 402 6.43 3.51 4.34
N LEU A 403 5.17 3.63 3.96
CA LEU A 403 4.71 3.27 2.60
C LEU A 403 5.40 4.12 1.53
N GLN A 404 5.68 5.38 1.82
CA GLN A 404 6.51 6.20 0.94
C GLN A 404 7.93 5.64 0.79
N ALA A 405 8.56 5.25 1.89
CA ALA A 405 9.93 4.72 1.89
C ALA A 405 10.03 3.29 1.34
N GLU A 406 9.07 2.41 1.66
CA GLU A 406 9.12 0.99 1.32
C GLU A 406 8.35 0.63 0.03
N LEU A 407 7.39 1.46 -0.44
CA LEU A 407 6.60 1.20 -1.66
C LEU A 407 6.85 2.28 -2.72
N VAL A 408 6.46 3.53 -2.45
CA VAL A 408 6.45 4.60 -3.47
C VAL A 408 7.83 4.83 -4.09
N ASN A 409 8.83 5.07 -3.26
CA ASN A 409 10.19 5.31 -3.73
C ASN A 409 10.79 4.08 -4.43
N PRO A 410 10.71 2.85 -3.86
CA PRO A 410 11.25 1.67 -4.54
C PRO A 410 10.54 1.32 -5.85
N VAL A 411 9.21 1.52 -5.98
CA VAL A 411 8.49 1.32 -7.25
C VAL A 411 9.08 2.21 -8.33
N LEU A 412 9.22 3.51 -8.06
CA LEU A 412 9.74 4.46 -9.05
C LEU A 412 11.22 4.18 -9.38
N GLN A 413 12.03 3.86 -8.38
CA GLN A 413 13.43 3.48 -8.59
C GLN A 413 13.54 2.22 -9.47
N ARG A 414 12.69 1.23 -9.24
CA ARG A 414 12.66 -0.01 -10.03
C ARG A 414 12.20 0.23 -11.46
N VAL A 415 11.14 1.03 -11.65
CA VAL A 415 10.64 1.40 -12.98
C VAL A 415 11.73 2.12 -13.77
N VAL A 416 12.36 3.13 -13.17
CA VAL A 416 13.48 3.87 -13.76
C VAL A 416 14.66 2.94 -14.11
N TYR A 417 15.00 2.01 -13.21
CA TYR A 417 16.05 1.02 -13.45
C TYR A 417 15.78 0.18 -14.70
N ILE A 418 14.55 -0.34 -14.84
CA ILE A 418 14.15 -1.15 -15.99
C ILE A 418 14.20 -0.34 -17.28
N LEU A 419 13.60 0.86 -17.28
CA LEU A 419 13.56 1.73 -18.47
C LEU A 419 14.94 2.19 -18.90
N LYS A 420 15.83 2.49 -17.94
CA LYS A 420 17.24 2.81 -18.22
C LYS A 420 17.96 1.61 -18.84
N LYS A 421 17.76 0.41 -18.29
CA LYS A 421 18.35 -0.83 -18.82
C LYS A 421 17.89 -1.13 -20.24
N GLN A 422 16.61 -0.83 -20.56
CA GLN A 422 16.05 -0.96 -21.90
C GLN A 422 16.46 0.18 -22.86
N GLY A 423 17.20 1.19 -22.39
CA GLY A 423 17.61 2.33 -23.19
C GLY A 423 16.49 3.31 -23.56
N ARG A 424 15.33 3.21 -22.91
CA ARG A 424 14.15 4.06 -23.18
C ARG A 424 14.23 5.44 -22.55
N ILE A 425 14.91 5.56 -21.43
CA ILE A 425 15.15 6.83 -20.74
C ILE A 425 16.63 7.03 -20.52
N GLN A 426 17.07 8.27 -20.70
CA GLN A 426 18.39 8.74 -20.31
C GLN A 426 18.21 9.72 -19.16
N ILE A 427 18.76 9.37 -18.03
CA ILE A 427 18.75 10.26 -16.87
C ILE A 427 20.08 10.99 -16.85
N PRO A 428 20.08 12.32 -16.86
CA PRO A 428 21.32 13.07 -16.77
C PRO A 428 21.99 12.78 -15.42
N THR A 429 23.14 12.14 -15.45
CA THR A 429 24.01 11.99 -14.28
C THR A 429 24.83 13.26 -14.14
N VAL A 430 24.31 14.23 -13.44
CA VAL A 430 25.09 15.43 -13.11
C VAL A 430 26.04 15.08 -11.98
N ASN A 431 27.30 14.81 -12.33
CA ASN A 431 28.42 14.55 -11.40
C ASN A 431 28.18 13.47 -10.34
N GLY A 432 27.45 12.39 -10.65
CA GLY A 432 27.16 11.30 -9.71
C GLY A 432 26.19 11.67 -8.59
N ARG A 433 25.49 12.81 -8.71
CA ARG A 433 24.56 13.31 -7.70
C ARG A 433 23.17 12.74 -7.90
N GLU A 434 22.53 12.41 -6.79
CA GLU A 434 21.29 11.67 -6.76
C GLU A 434 20.07 12.49 -7.16
N ILE A 435 19.17 11.87 -7.93
CA ILE A 435 17.82 12.35 -8.17
C ILE A 435 17.00 12.08 -6.92
N LYS A 436 16.26 13.09 -6.44
CA LYS A 436 15.32 12.94 -5.34
C LYS A 436 13.92 12.66 -5.88
N ILE A 437 13.26 11.70 -5.28
CA ILE A 437 11.84 11.42 -5.52
C ILE A 437 11.03 12.21 -4.48
N ARG A 438 10.16 13.09 -4.97
CA ARG A 438 9.22 13.85 -4.13
C ARG A 438 7.82 13.28 -4.34
N SER A 439 7.13 12.93 -3.25
CA SER A 439 5.75 12.52 -3.32
C SER A 439 4.83 13.73 -3.52
N SER A 440 3.98 13.66 -4.53
CA SER A 440 2.90 14.61 -4.83
C SER A 440 1.52 13.97 -4.73
N SER A 441 1.41 12.82 -4.04
CA SER A 441 0.14 12.13 -3.83
C SER A 441 -0.89 13.01 -3.09
N PRO A 442 -2.21 12.78 -3.26
CA PRO A 442 -3.25 13.55 -2.57
C PRO A 442 -3.05 13.60 -1.06
N LEU A 443 -2.58 12.52 -0.46
CA LEU A 443 -2.28 12.46 0.96
C LEU A 443 -1.06 13.33 1.34
N ALA A 444 0.00 13.34 0.52
CA ALA A 444 1.15 14.22 0.70
C ALA A 444 0.77 15.69 0.52
N GLN A 445 -0.08 16.00 -0.47
CA GLN A 445 -0.60 17.34 -0.68
C GLN A 445 -1.45 17.83 0.49
N ALA A 446 -2.30 16.96 1.06
CA ALA A 446 -3.08 17.30 2.24
C ALA A 446 -2.21 17.66 3.46
N GLN A 447 -1.09 16.97 3.66
CA GLN A 447 -0.10 17.36 4.68
C GLN A 447 0.54 18.72 4.38
N GLN A 448 0.83 19.02 3.12
CA GLN A 448 1.44 20.29 2.71
C GLN A 448 0.47 21.48 2.76
N GLN A 449 -0.83 21.26 2.56
CA GLN A 449 -1.85 22.31 2.68
C GLN A 449 -1.90 22.95 4.08
N GLN A 450 -1.55 22.20 5.11
CA GLN A 450 -1.45 22.75 6.46
C GLN A 450 -0.33 23.79 6.59
N ASP A 451 0.79 23.59 5.89
CA ASP A 451 1.89 24.56 5.85
C ASP A 451 1.44 25.86 5.14
N VAL A 452 0.68 25.73 4.05
CA VAL A 452 0.09 26.85 3.31
C VAL A 452 -0.88 27.65 4.17
N ALA A 453 -1.82 26.95 4.83
CA ALA A 453 -2.80 27.60 5.72
C ALA A 453 -2.11 28.31 6.92
N THR A 454 -1.01 27.75 7.42
CA THR A 454 -0.21 28.37 8.49
C THR A 454 0.46 29.64 8.00
N LEU A 455 1.01 29.62 6.79
CA LEU A 455 1.65 30.78 6.16
C LEU A 455 0.62 31.88 5.86
N ASP A 456 -0.52 31.55 5.30
CA ASP A 456 -1.61 32.50 5.02
C ASP A 456 -2.12 33.16 6.32
N ARG A 457 -2.29 32.37 7.37
CA ARG A 457 -2.65 32.89 8.69
C ARG A 457 -1.57 33.82 9.26
N PHE A 458 -0.30 33.46 9.10
CA PHE A 458 0.83 34.28 9.53
C PHE A 458 0.87 35.61 8.77
N ILE A 459 0.75 35.61 7.43
CA ILE A 459 0.72 36.82 6.61
C ILE A 459 -0.49 37.66 6.96
N GLY A 460 -1.67 37.06 7.10
CA GLY A 460 -2.90 37.75 7.52
C GLY A 460 -2.77 38.43 8.89
N MET A 461 -2.14 37.75 9.86
CA MET A 461 -1.86 38.35 11.17
C MET A 461 -0.87 39.53 11.08
N LEU A 462 0.16 39.43 10.25
CA LEU A 462 1.12 40.52 10.03
C LEU A 462 0.42 41.72 9.36
N GLN A 463 -0.38 41.50 8.34
CA GLN A 463 -1.16 42.56 7.67
C GLN A 463 -2.12 43.27 8.61
N ALA A 464 -2.82 42.51 9.46
CA ALA A 464 -3.76 43.04 10.44
C ALA A 464 -3.08 43.87 11.53
N ARG A 465 -1.86 43.52 11.96
CA ARG A 465 -1.13 44.19 13.06
C ARG A 465 -0.21 45.31 12.60
N LEU A 466 0.49 45.15 11.49
CA LEU A 466 1.56 46.03 11.02
C LEU A 466 1.16 46.83 9.78
N GLY A 467 0.03 46.47 9.16
CA GLY A 467 -0.41 47.04 7.89
C GLY A 467 0.34 46.47 6.67
N PRO A 468 -0.22 46.64 5.47
CA PRO A 468 0.31 46.03 4.25
C PRO A 468 1.71 46.50 3.87
N GLN A 469 2.05 47.76 4.16
CA GLN A 469 3.36 48.33 3.76
C GLN A 469 4.53 47.73 4.55
N LEU A 470 4.38 47.56 5.88
CA LEU A 470 5.40 46.94 6.72
C LEU A 470 5.48 45.43 6.48
N THR A 471 4.37 44.78 6.21
CA THR A 471 4.35 43.36 5.87
C THR A 471 5.14 43.08 4.59
N ASN A 472 5.03 43.94 3.56
CA ASN A 472 5.77 43.80 2.31
C ASN A 472 7.29 44.00 2.48
N ILE A 473 7.73 44.73 3.50
CA ILE A 473 9.16 44.88 3.83
C ILE A 473 9.68 43.66 4.59
N LEU A 474 8.87 43.08 5.48
CA LEU A 474 9.25 41.94 6.33
C LEU A 474 9.19 40.60 5.59
N VAL A 475 8.22 40.41 4.70
CA VAL A 475 7.99 39.16 3.98
C VAL A 475 8.51 39.29 2.56
N LYS A 476 9.43 38.41 2.17
CA LYS A 476 9.94 38.33 0.79
C LYS A 476 8.86 37.72 -0.12
N GLN A 477 8.12 38.58 -0.82
CA GLN A 477 6.97 38.17 -1.64
C GLN A 477 7.33 37.12 -2.71
N ASN A 478 8.49 37.25 -3.37
CA ASN A 478 8.93 36.33 -4.41
C ASN A 478 9.23 34.93 -3.85
N GLU A 479 9.92 34.86 -2.71
CA GLU A 479 10.21 33.59 -2.06
C GLU A 479 8.94 32.96 -1.49
N THR A 480 8.02 33.77 -0.99
CA THR A 480 6.71 33.32 -0.52
C THR A 480 5.88 32.76 -1.67
N ALA A 481 5.82 33.46 -2.81
CA ALA A 481 5.12 32.96 -3.99
C ALA A 481 5.71 31.65 -4.51
N LYS A 482 7.05 31.55 -4.59
CA LYS A 482 7.74 30.30 -4.96
C LYS A 482 7.46 29.18 -3.95
N PHE A 483 7.44 29.50 -2.65
CA PHE A 483 7.13 28.51 -1.60
C PHE A 483 5.69 28.01 -1.71
N LEU A 484 4.71 28.92 -1.89
CA LEU A 484 3.30 28.58 -2.06
C LEU A 484 3.08 27.73 -3.31
N ALA A 485 3.65 28.13 -4.43
CA ALA A 485 3.57 27.39 -5.68
C ALA A 485 4.14 25.97 -5.55
N LYS A 486 5.31 25.85 -4.93
CA LYS A 486 5.94 24.56 -4.66
C LYS A 486 5.11 23.67 -3.74
N LYS A 487 4.40 24.26 -2.75
CA LYS A 487 3.55 23.52 -1.82
C LYS A 487 2.18 23.15 -2.42
N LEU A 488 1.66 23.99 -3.31
CA LEU A 488 0.40 23.77 -4.01
C LEU A 488 0.55 22.89 -5.27
N GLY A 489 1.79 22.56 -5.66
CA GLY A 489 2.05 21.73 -6.85
C GLY A 489 1.86 22.50 -8.16
N VAL A 490 2.02 23.83 -8.15
CA VAL A 490 1.98 24.65 -9.36
C VAL A 490 3.27 24.43 -10.14
N PRO A 491 3.22 24.12 -11.46
CA PRO A 491 4.40 23.94 -12.28
C PRO A 491 5.34 25.16 -12.22
N GLU A 492 6.65 24.90 -12.11
CA GLU A 492 7.66 25.98 -12.02
C GLU A 492 7.69 26.88 -13.27
N GLU A 493 7.23 26.37 -14.41
CA GLU A 493 7.11 27.11 -15.68
C GLU A 493 6.16 28.32 -15.60
N LEU A 494 5.15 28.25 -14.72
CA LEU A 494 4.19 29.33 -14.53
C LEU A 494 4.73 30.47 -13.64
N ILE A 495 5.91 30.27 -13.04
CA ILE A 495 6.52 31.25 -12.14
C ILE A 495 7.73 31.87 -12.82
N ARG A 496 7.68 33.19 -13.00
CA ARG A 496 8.81 33.92 -13.60
C ARG A 496 10.08 33.75 -12.77
N SER A 497 11.19 33.50 -13.43
CA SER A 497 12.51 33.47 -12.81
C SER A 497 12.91 34.84 -12.26
N ASP A 498 13.87 34.90 -11.33
CA ASP A 498 14.35 36.15 -10.77
C ASP A 498 14.97 37.07 -11.85
N LYS A 499 15.54 36.52 -12.93
CA LYS A 499 16.06 37.24 -14.09
C LYS A 499 14.92 37.86 -14.91
N GLU A 500 13.88 37.12 -15.19
CA GLU A 500 12.69 37.60 -15.93
C GLU A 500 11.91 38.64 -15.13
N MET A 501 11.82 38.47 -13.79
CA MET A 501 11.23 39.49 -12.93
C MET A 501 12.06 40.78 -12.88
N GLY A 502 13.39 40.67 -12.86
CA GLY A 502 14.28 41.83 -12.95
C GLY A 502 14.12 42.57 -14.29
N GLN A 503 13.99 41.85 -15.39
CA GLN A 503 13.72 42.43 -16.71
C GLN A 503 12.34 43.07 -16.80
N ALA A 504 11.30 42.40 -16.28
CA ALA A 504 9.94 42.96 -16.25
C ALA A 504 9.84 44.20 -15.34
N ALA A 505 10.53 44.19 -14.20
CA ALA A 505 10.61 45.36 -13.31
C ALA A 505 11.37 46.53 -13.96
N GLY A 506 12.44 46.22 -14.71
CA GLY A 506 13.16 47.20 -15.51
C GLY A 506 12.31 47.85 -16.61
N GLN A 507 11.56 47.03 -17.36
CA GLN A 507 10.63 47.51 -18.40
C GLN A 507 9.49 48.35 -17.81
N ILE A 508 8.94 47.97 -16.65
CA ILE A 508 7.93 48.76 -15.94
C ILE A 508 8.55 50.09 -15.46
N GLY A 509 9.80 50.08 -14.98
CA GLY A 509 10.52 51.28 -14.55
C GLY A 509 10.77 52.23 -15.68
N GLU A 510 11.21 51.73 -16.85
CA GLU A 510 11.40 52.55 -18.08
C GLU A 510 10.08 53.12 -18.60
N MET A 511 9.00 52.32 -18.56
CA MET A 511 7.65 52.76 -18.97
C MET A 511 7.10 53.86 -18.03
N VAL A 512 7.32 53.74 -16.73
CA VAL A 512 6.94 54.76 -15.74
C VAL A 512 7.77 56.03 -15.92
N GLN A 513 9.08 55.94 -16.19
CA GLN A 513 9.92 57.11 -16.51
C GLN A 513 9.51 57.77 -17.83
N GLY A 514 9.15 57.01 -18.86
CA GLY A 514 8.62 57.51 -20.12
C GLY A 514 7.31 58.26 -19.96
N LEU A 515 6.41 57.77 -19.11
CA LEU A 515 5.13 58.41 -18.78
C LEU A 515 5.30 59.69 -17.95
N GLN A 516 6.32 59.76 -17.07
CA GLN A 516 6.66 60.99 -16.32
C GLN A 516 7.24 62.10 -17.22
N GLN A 517 7.99 61.72 -18.27
CA GLN A 517 8.52 62.69 -19.25
C GLN A 517 7.43 63.25 -20.16
N THR A 518 6.26 62.60 -20.31
CA THR A 518 5.13 63.09 -21.11
C THR A 518 4.18 63.99 -20.34
N GLY A 519 4.46 64.37 -19.07
CA GLY A 519 3.69 65.38 -18.31
C GLY A 519 2.36 64.92 -17.77
N MET A 520 2.05 63.60 -17.75
CA MET A 520 0.82 63.05 -17.15
C MET A 520 0.96 62.96 -15.63
N GLN A 521 -0.14 63.31 -14.93
CA GLN A 521 -0.17 63.17 -13.47
C GLN A 521 -0.13 61.70 -13.02
N PRO A 522 0.46 61.39 -11.84
CA PRO A 522 0.65 60.02 -11.38
C PRO A 522 -0.63 59.14 -11.26
N ARG A 523 -1.81 59.76 -11.15
CA ARG A 523 -3.11 59.06 -11.13
C ARG A 523 -3.55 58.51 -12.49
N ASP A 524 -3.25 59.25 -13.56
CA ASP A 524 -3.66 58.85 -14.91
C ASP A 524 -2.73 57.75 -15.48
N SER A 525 -1.48 57.71 -15.03
CA SER A 525 -0.53 56.65 -15.38
C SER A 525 -0.88 55.28 -14.74
N ILE A 526 -1.48 55.27 -13.55
CA ILE A 526 -1.91 54.01 -12.91
C ILE A 526 -3.16 53.44 -13.61
N ASN A 527 -4.08 54.30 -14.05
CA ASN A 527 -5.29 53.89 -14.80
C ASN A 527 -4.94 53.41 -16.23
N ALA A 528 -3.91 53.98 -16.86
CA ALA A 528 -3.42 53.53 -18.15
C ALA A 528 -2.75 52.14 -18.04
N LEU A 529 -2.00 51.87 -16.97
CA LEU A 529 -1.39 50.56 -16.70
C LEU A 529 -2.43 49.48 -16.41
N GLN A 530 -3.50 49.81 -15.72
CA GLN A 530 -4.63 48.86 -15.45
C GLN A 530 -5.42 48.47 -16.71
N ASN A 531 -5.44 49.31 -17.73
CA ASN A 531 -6.11 49.03 -19.00
C ASN A 531 -5.27 48.26 -20.01
N ILE A 532 -3.94 48.17 -19.82
CA ILE A 532 -3.00 47.39 -20.65
C ILE A 532 -2.87 45.94 -20.11
N THR A 533 -3.20 45.70 -18.85
CA THR A 533 -3.14 44.39 -18.20
C THR A 533 -4.48 43.63 -18.24
N LYS A 534 -5.52 44.14 -18.89
CA LYS A 534 -6.71 43.41 -19.29
C LYS A 534 -6.56 42.91 -20.73
#